data_58c2d17f8033caa51c82714ee6afa75e
#
_entry.id   58c2d17f8033caa51c82714ee6afa75e
#
_cell.length_a   1.000
_cell.length_b   1.000
_cell.length_c   1.000
_cell.angle_alpha   90.00
_cell.angle_beta   90.00
_cell.angle_gamma   90.00
#
_symmetry.space_group_name_H-M   'P 1'
#
loop_
_entity.id
_entity.type
_entity.pdbx_description
1 polymer ?
#
loop_
_entity_poly.entity_id
_entity_poly.type
_entity_poly.pdbx_seq_one_letter_code
_entity_poly.pdbx_strand_id
1 'polypeptide(L)'
;MKKIRLLTPGPTPVPERLSLRMARPIVHHRSPEFEAVFARVREGLAWLYQTKQDVLVFAASGTGAMEASFVNFLRKGDTAVVVDGGKFGERWGKLAKAYGVNAVSLKCEWGHPVEATAVEKALRENPQAKGVYVQANESSTGVYHPIRELAQVTAKTGAVLVVDAISALGAMPLPMDDWGIDVLLSAGHKALGLPPGIAFLAASEKAWKLNESADLPRFYFDIKRERDSQRKNQTAWTPAIALVEGLDESLAMFREEGLENVFARHERMARAARAGMQALGLTLYSKSPSPAMTTVLAPDGVDSEKLVKHLFKQYGVKLVGGQDAAKGKIFRIAHLGYFDDFDMLVVIGAIERGLHDLGARIQLGAGLAAAQHSFAGGG
;
A
#
# COMPACT_ATOMS: atom_id res chain seq x y z
N MET A 1 -5.99 -31.54 -11.17
CA MET A 1 -5.04 -30.40 -11.00
C MET A 1 -5.83 -29.18 -10.52
N LYS A 2 -5.34 -28.41 -9.54
CA LYS A 2 -6.01 -27.23 -8.98
C LYS A 2 -5.24 -25.97 -9.36
N LYS A 3 -5.87 -25.02 -10.05
CA LYS A 3 -5.26 -23.72 -10.35
C LYS A 3 -5.24 -22.89 -9.06
N ILE A 4 -4.06 -22.42 -8.63
CA ILE A 4 -3.90 -21.53 -7.48
C ILE A 4 -4.08 -20.09 -7.96
N ARG A 5 -4.87 -19.32 -7.21
CA ARG A 5 -5.12 -17.91 -7.43
C ARG A 5 -4.79 -17.12 -6.17
N LEU A 6 -3.85 -16.21 -6.28
CA LEU A 6 -3.39 -15.36 -5.18
C LEU A 6 -4.18 -14.05 -5.22
N LEU A 7 -5.12 -13.84 -4.30
CA LEU A 7 -5.97 -12.63 -4.19
C LEU A 7 -5.78 -11.98 -2.82
N THR A 8 -4.51 -11.94 -2.39
CA THR A 8 -4.10 -11.33 -1.11
C THR A 8 -3.70 -9.87 -1.30
N PRO A 9 -3.84 -8.99 -0.29
CA PRO A 9 -3.42 -7.59 -0.39
C PRO A 9 -1.89 -7.39 -0.37
N GLY A 10 -1.16 -8.45 -0.63
CA GLY A 10 0.31 -8.46 -0.78
C GLY A 10 0.98 -9.64 -0.06
N PRO A 11 1.99 -10.26 -0.74
CA PRO A 11 2.33 -9.97 -2.13
C PRO A 11 1.18 -10.24 -3.09
N THR A 12 1.16 -9.53 -4.21
CA THR A 12 0.19 -9.67 -5.29
C THR A 12 0.73 -10.56 -6.40
N PRO A 13 -0.09 -11.03 -7.36
CA PRO A 13 0.39 -11.75 -8.53
C PRO A 13 1.44 -10.93 -9.30
N VAL A 14 2.44 -11.63 -9.82
CA VAL A 14 3.48 -11.06 -10.67
C VAL A 14 3.09 -11.28 -12.14
N PRO A 15 2.95 -10.23 -12.96
CA PRO A 15 2.70 -10.37 -14.38
C PRO A 15 3.78 -11.20 -15.09
N GLU A 16 3.40 -11.97 -16.10
CA GLU A 16 4.32 -12.81 -16.89
C GLU A 16 5.42 -11.94 -17.53
N ARG A 17 5.10 -10.75 -18.04
CA ARG A 17 6.07 -9.79 -18.60
C ARG A 17 7.19 -9.47 -17.61
N LEU A 18 6.82 -9.20 -16.35
CA LEU A 18 7.80 -8.91 -15.29
C LEU A 18 8.65 -10.14 -14.97
N SER A 19 8.02 -11.32 -14.87
CA SER A 19 8.73 -12.58 -14.62
C SER A 19 9.77 -12.86 -15.70
N LEU A 20 9.41 -12.67 -16.98
CA LEU A 20 10.32 -12.85 -18.12
C LEU A 20 11.44 -11.80 -18.12
N ARG A 21 11.13 -10.54 -17.74
CA ARG A 21 12.13 -9.48 -17.64
C ARG A 21 13.16 -9.80 -16.56
N MET A 22 12.71 -10.21 -15.38
CA MET A 22 13.57 -10.55 -14.24
C MET A 22 14.39 -11.85 -14.45
N ALA A 23 13.97 -12.74 -15.36
CA ALA A 23 14.67 -13.98 -15.67
C ALA A 23 15.87 -13.79 -16.63
N ARG A 24 16.11 -12.59 -17.16
CA ARG A 24 17.26 -12.30 -18.02
C ARG A 24 18.56 -12.37 -17.22
N PRO A 25 19.69 -12.67 -17.90
CA PRO A 25 21.01 -12.56 -17.25
C PRO A 25 21.21 -11.18 -16.64
N ILE A 26 21.67 -11.14 -15.39
CA ILE A 26 21.92 -9.87 -14.70
C ILE A 26 23.17 -9.17 -15.30
N VAL A 27 23.09 -7.86 -15.36
CA VAL A 27 24.24 -6.99 -15.71
C VAL A 27 24.93 -6.50 -14.43
N HIS A 28 26.15 -6.00 -14.54
CA HIS A 28 26.82 -5.41 -13.37
C HIS A 28 26.18 -4.05 -13.04
N HIS A 29 25.89 -3.81 -11.77
CA HIS A 29 25.17 -2.61 -11.29
C HIS A 29 25.93 -1.27 -11.47
N ARG A 30 27.15 -1.31 -12.01
CA ARG A 30 27.94 -0.13 -12.39
C ARG A 30 28.29 -0.13 -13.87
N SER A 31 27.53 -0.85 -14.67
CA SER A 31 27.69 -0.84 -16.12
C SER A 31 26.76 0.21 -16.75
N PRO A 32 27.11 0.73 -17.96
CA PRO A 32 26.24 1.65 -18.69
C PRO A 32 24.83 1.11 -18.95
N GLU A 33 24.70 -0.21 -19.12
CA GLU A 33 23.41 -0.88 -19.33
C GLU A 33 22.51 -0.74 -18.11
N PHE A 34 23.05 -0.96 -16.89
CA PHE A 34 22.30 -0.77 -15.65
C PHE A 34 21.96 0.70 -15.43
N GLU A 35 22.90 1.61 -15.66
CA GLU A 35 22.67 3.05 -15.51
C GLU A 35 21.52 3.55 -16.41
N ALA A 36 21.43 3.02 -17.65
CA ALA A 36 20.35 3.34 -18.57
C ALA A 36 18.99 2.83 -18.08
N VAL A 37 18.93 1.61 -17.55
CA VAL A 37 17.70 1.04 -16.93
C VAL A 37 17.31 1.86 -15.71
N PHE A 38 18.27 2.15 -14.84
CA PHE A 38 18.01 2.86 -13.59
C PHE A 38 17.56 4.32 -13.83
N ALA A 39 18.07 4.97 -14.89
CA ALA A 39 17.59 6.29 -15.32
C ALA A 39 16.10 6.27 -15.68
N ARG A 40 15.64 5.27 -16.46
CA ARG A 40 14.22 5.10 -16.80
C ARG A 40 13.37 4.80 -15.57
N VAL A 41 13.89 3.96 -14.66
CA VAL A 41 13.20 3.66 -13.38
C VAL A 41 13.00 4.93 -12.55
N ARG A 42 14.02 5.79 -12.42
CA ARG A 42 13.90 7.04 -11.68
C ARG A 42 12.85 7.97 -12.30
N GLU A 43 12.89 8.13 -13.62
CA GLU A 43 11.90 8.93 -14.35
C GLU A 43 10.48 8.34 -14.21
N GLY A 44 10.35 7.02 -14.35
CA GLY A 44 9.08 6.33 -14.22
C GLY A 44 8.49 6.43 -12.80
N LEU A 45 9.33 6.33 -11.77
CA LEU A 45 8.90 6.51 -10.39
C LEU A 45 8.47 7.96 -10.11
N ALA A 46 9.22 8.97 -10.58
CA ALA A 46 8.83 10.36 -10.42
C ALA A 46 7.46 10.65 -11.07
N TRP A 47 7.21 10.07 -12.24
CA TRP A 47 5.92 10.12 -12.92
C TRP A 47 4.81 9.41 -12.11
N LEU A 48 5.05 8.21 -11.57
CA LEU A 48 4.07 7.46 -10.78
C LEU A 48 3.72 8.17 -9.46
N TYR A 49 4.72 8.80 -8.82
CA TYR A 49 4.54 9.60 -7.60
C TYR A 49 3.95 10.99 -7.88
N GLN A 50 3.88 11.38 -9.14
CA GLN A 50 3.47 12.72 -9.57
C GLN A 50 4.27 13.80 -8.82
N THR A 51 5.61 13.69 -8.86
CA THR A 51 6.53 14.56 -8.14
C THR A 51 7.72 14.98 -8.98
N LYS A 52 8.27 16.14 -8.67
CA LYS A 52 9.56 16.62 -9.19
C LYS A 52 10.74 16.23 -8.31
N GLN A 53 10.47 15.60 -7.16
CA GLN A 53 11.48 15.16 -6.22
C GLN A 53 12.15 13.85 -6.68
N ASP A 54 13.37 13.58 -6.20
CA ASP A 54 13.99 12.27 -6.37
C ASP A 54 13.19 11.21 -5.62
N VAL A 55 12.84 10.11 -6.31
CA VAL A 55 12.27 8.92 -5.68
C VAL A 55 13.37 7.90 -5.49
N LEU A 56 13.75 7.68 -4.25
CA LEU A 56 14.85 6.79 -3.88
C LEU A 56 14.41 5.32 -3.88
N VAL A 57 15.29 4.46 -4.37
CA VAL A 57 15.06 3.01 -4.49
C VAL A 57 15.96 2.26 -3.52
N PHE A 58 15.38 1.33 -2.74
CA PHE A 58 16.10 0.52 -1.76
C PHE A 58 15.88 -0.98 -2.01
N ALA A 59 16.91 -1.78 -1.82
CA ALA A 59 16.75 -3.23 -1.69
C ALA A 59 16.18 -3.56 -0.30
N ALA A 60 14.85 -3.45 -0.15
CA ALA A 60 14.16 -3.59 1.11
C ALA A 60 12.69 -4.01 0.95
N SER A 61 12.04 -4.40 2.04
CA SER A 61 10.59 -4.44 2.12
C SER A 61 10.01 -3.04 2.39
N GLY A 62 8.68 -2.88 2.26
CA GLY A 62 8.02 -1.62 2.64
C GLY A 62 8.30 -1.19 4.08
N THR A 63 8.50 -2.15 5.01
CA THR A 63 8.92 -1.83 6.39
C THR A 63 10.28 -1.13 6.43
N GLY A 64 11.21 -1.50 5.52
CA GLY A 64 12.49 -0.79 5.40
C GLY A 64 12.31 0.66 4.95
N ALA A 65 11.37 0.95 4.03
CA ALA A 65 11.05 2.33 3.66
C ALA A 65 10.38 3.10 4.81
N MET A 66 9.51 2.45 5.62
CA MET A 66 8.98 3.04 6.85
C MET A 66 10.12 3.41 7.83
N GLU A 67 11.05 2.49 8.06
CA GLU A 67 12.21 2.73 8.90
C GLU A 67 13.10 3.84 8.34
N ALA A 68 13.40 3.82 7.04
CA ALA A 68 14.14 4.88 6.36
C ALA A 68 13.48 6.25 6.56
N SER A 69 12.13 6.35 6.40
CA SER A 69 11.40 7.59 6.62
C SER A 69 11.40 8.05 8.08
N PHE A 70 11.64 7.16 9.01
CA PHE A 70 11.69 7.46 10.44
C PHE A 70 13.07 7.97 10.86
N VAL A 71 14.13 7.22 10.52
CA VAL A 71 15.49 7.52 10.99
C VAL A 71 16.15 8.72 10.29
N ASN A 72 15.61 9.13 9.16
CA ASN A 72 16.17 10.24 8.38
C ASN A 72 15.56 11.61 8.67
N PHE A 73 14.49 11.69 9.44
CA PHE A 73 13.79 12.97 9.67
C PHE A 73 13.62 13.30 11.16
N LEU A 74 14.08 12.43 12.06
CA LEU A 74 13.89 12.59 13.51
C LEU A 74 15.21 12.48 14.28
N ARG A 75 15.17 13.03 15.50
CA ARG A 75 16.19 12.88 16.53
C ARG A 75 15.66 12.05 17.68
N LYS A 76 16.54 11.49 18.48
CA LYS A 76 16.16 10.89 19.77
C LYS A 76 15.49 11.94 20.67
N GLY A 77 14.33 11.59 21.20
CA GLY A 77 13.51 12.49 22.02
C GLY A 77 12.58 13.44 21.26
N ASP A 78 12.67 13.51 19.91
CA ASP A 78 11.67 14.24 19.11
C ASP A 78 10.26 13.66 19.32
N THR A 79 9.25 14.46 18.99
CA THR A 79 7.85 14.05 19.06
C THR A 79 7.31 13.81 17.65
N ALA A 80 6.60 12.70 17.46
CA ALA A 80 5.88 12.35 16.24
C ALA A 80 4.42 12.01 16.55
N VAL A 81 3.49 12.55 15.76
CA VAL A 81 2.08 12.13 15.79
C VAL A 81 1.95 10.89 14.90
N VAL A 82 1.39 9.81 15.41
CA VAL A 82 1.22 8.56 14.66
C VAL A 82 -0.23 8.13 14.63
N VAL A 83 -0.73 7.83 13.44
CA VAL A 83 -2.11 7.33 13.26
C VAL A 83 -2.11 5.82 13.46
N ASP A 84 -2.82 5.37 14.49
CA ASP A 84 -2.93 3.98 14.93
C ASP A 84 -4.37 3.48 14.69
N GLY A 85 -4.65 3.13 13.42
CA GLY A 85 -5.97 2.65 12.97
C GLY A 85 -5.97 1.20 12.51
N GLY A 86 -4.87 0.47 12.77
CA GLY A 86 -4.72 -0.94 12.38
C GLY A 86 -3.30 -1.43 12.50
N LYS A 87 -3.05 -2.62 11.95
CA LYS A 87 -1.78 -3.35 12.12
C LYS A 87 -0.56 -2.62 11.57
N PHE A 88 -0.75 -1.84 10.51
CA PHE A 88 0.33 -1.08 9.90
C PHE A 88 0.50 0.28 10.60
N GLY A 89 -0.59 0.89 11.09
CA GLY A 89 -0.55 2.07 11.96
C GLY A 89 0.23 1.85 13.26
N GLU A 90 -0.02 0.73 13.94
CA GLU A 90 0.73 0.34 15.14
C GLU A 90 2.25 0.27 14.92
N ARG A 91 2.71 0.04 13.68
CA ARG A 91 4.13 -0.10 13.36
C ARG A 91 4.89 1.19 13.57
N TRP A 92 4.27 2.34 13.33
CA TRP A 92 4.88 3.64 13.61
C TRP A 92 5.21 3.83 15.09
N GLY A 93 4.28 3.44 15.97
CA GLY A 93 4.54 3.45 17.41
C GLY A 93 5.67 2.50 17.84
N LYS A 94 5.81 1.35 17.18
CA LYS A 94 6.90 0.40 17.41
C LYS A 94 8.25 0.96 16.94
N LEU A 95 8.28 1.65 15.80
CA LEU A 95 9.48 2.36 15.33
C LEU A 95 9.86 3.48 16.30
N ALA A 96 8.89 4.30 16.74
CA ALA A 96 9.13 5.36 17.71
C ALA A 96 9.78 4.81 18.99
N LYS A 97 9.25 3.72 19.54
CA LYS A 97 9.81 3.05 20.71
C LYS A 97 11.23 2.53 20.45
N ALA A 98 11.49 1.92 19.28
CA ALA A 98 12.79 1.36 18.95
C ALA A 98 13.89 2.42 18.85
N TYR A 99 13.55 3.61 18.37
CA TYR A 99 14.48 4.72 18.14
C TYR A 99 14.45 5.81 19.22
N GLY A 100 13.66 5.64 20.29
CA GLY A 100 13.60 6.60 21.39
C GLY A 100 12.95 7.92 21.03
N VAL A 101 11.94 7.88 20.14
CA VAL A 101 11.09 9.01 19.75
C VAL A 101 9.78 8.96 20.53
N ASN A 102 9.26 10.12 20.93
CA ASN A 102 8.00 10.25 21.65
C ASN A 102 6.82 10.17 20.66
N ALA A 103 6.03 9.09 20.73
CA ALA A 103 4.87 8.93 19.88
C ALA A 103 3.61 9.48 20.57
N VAL A 104 2.95 10.45 19.92
CA VAL A 104 1.58 10.86 20.21
C VAL A 104 0.66 10.01 19.35
N SER A 105 0.12 8.91 19.93
CA SER A 105 -0.69 7.95 19.19
C SER A 105 -2.14 8.40 19.09
N LEU A 106 -2.60 8.65 17.86
CA LEU A 106 -4.01 8.86 17.51
C LEU A 106 -4.66 7.52 17.21
N LYS A 107 -5.25 6.91 18.23
CA LYS A 107 -5.97 5.65 18.08
C LYS A 107 -7.29 5.86 17.36
N CYS A 108 -7.47 5.16 16.24
CA CYS A 108 -8.73 5.07 15.53
C CYS A 108 -9.40 3.74 15.86
N GLU A 109 -10.70 3.73 15.92
CA GLU A 109 -11.45 2.48 15.93
C GLU A 109 -11.16 1.72 14.62
N TRP A 110 -10.87 0.42 14.72
CA TRP A 110 -10.59 -0.38 13.52
C TRP A 110 -11.76 -0.36 12.55
N GLY A 111 -11.51 -0.09 11.30
CA GLY A 111 -12.53 0.12 10.27
C GLY A 111 -12.92 1.58 10.05
N HIS A 112 -12.44 2.52 10.87
CA HIS A 112 -12.70 3.95 10.74
C HIS A 112 -11.46 4.73 10.30
N PRO A 113 -11.58 5.75 9.44
CA PRO A 113 -10.48 6.64 9.11
C PRO A 113 -10.13 7.57 10.27
N VAL A 114 -8.91 8.11 10.27
CA VAL A 114 -8.57 9.21 11.16
C VAL A 114 -9.31 10.49 10.71
N GLU A 115 -9.82 11.23 11.66
CA GLU A 115 -10.39 12.55 11.39
C GLU A 115 -9.29 13.62 11.29
N ALA A 116 -9.33 14.46 10.25
CA ALA A 116 -8.35 15.54 10.07
C ALA A 116 -8.32 16.52 11.27
N THR A 117 -9.47 16.74 11.89
CA THR A 117 -9.63 17.56 13.12
C THR A 117 -8.90 16.96 14.31
N ALA A 118 -8.82 15.63 14.42
CA ALA A 118 -8.06 14.96 15.48
C ALA A 118 -6.55 15.19 15.30
N VAL A 119 -6.06 15.14 14.05
CA VAL A 119 -4.65 15.45 13.73
C VAL A 119 -4.35 16.92 14.00
N GLU A 120 -5.22 17.85 13.59
CA GLU A 120 -5.09 19.28 13.86
C GLU A 120 -5.01 19.57 15.37
N LYS A 121 -5.89 18.95 16.16
CA LYS A 121 -5.87 19.03 17.63
C LYS A 121 -4.55 18.51 18.19
N ALA A 122 -4.09 17.33 17.76
CA ALA A 122 -2.85 16.75 18.25
C ALA A 122 -1.63 17.62 17.94
N LEU A 123 -1.57 18.24 16.75
CA LEU A 123 -0.49 19.15 16.37
C LEU A 123 -0.54 20.46 17.17
N ARG A 124 -1.73 21.00 17.47
CA ARG A 124 -1.89 22.17 18.32
C ARG A 124 -1.45 21.92 19.77
N GLU A 125 -1.76 20.73 20.30
CA GLU A 125 -1.35 20.32 21.65
C GLU A 125 0.13 19.92 21.72
N ASN A 126 0.75 19.60 20.58
CA ASN A 126 2.15 19.20 20.46
C ASN A 126 2.86 20.00 19.35
N PRO A 127 3.03 21.34 19.52
CA PRO A 127 3.59 22.20 18.45
C PRO A 127 5.06 21.88 18.12
N GLN A 128 5.76 21.13 18.98
CA GLN A 128 7.12 20.62 18.77
C GLN A 128 7.17 19.38 17.86
N ALA A 129 6.02 18.76 17.55
CA ALA A 129 5.98 17.54 16.73
C ALA A 129 6.64 17.78 15.36
N LYS A 130 7.51 16.86 14.96
CA LYS A 130 8.28 16.95 13.72
C LYS A 130 7.55 16.34 12.53
N GLY A 131 6.63 15.41 12.76
CA GLY A 131 5.89 14.77 11.68
C GLY A 131 4.60 14.10 12.11
N VAL A 132 3.71 13.92 11.12
CA VAL A 132 2.51 13.08 11.20
C VAL A 132 2.74 11.86 10.32
N TYR A 133 2.62 10.68 10.89
CA TYR A 133 2.87 9.40 10.22
C TYR A 133 1.56 8.64 10.06
N VAL A 134 1.19 8.34 8.83
CA VAL A 134 -0.11 7.73 8.50
C VAL A 134 0.00 6.76 7.31
N GLN A 135 -0.87 5.75 7.25
CA GLN A 135 -1.08 4.94 6.06
C GLN A 135 -2.10 5.60 5.15
N ALA A 136 -1.87 5.65 3.84
CA ALA A 136 -2.93 6.02 2.90
C ALA A 136 -4.03 4.94 2.87
N ASN A 137 -3.62 3.68 2.84
CA ASN A 137 -4.51 2.54 2.95
C ASN A 137 -4.05 1.60 4.08
N GLU A 138 -4.83 1.53 5.17
CA GLU A 138 -4.60 0.56 6.23
C GLU A 138 -5.13 -0.82 5.80
N SER A 139 -4.26 -1.63 5.23
CA SER A 139 -4.64 -2.89 4.59
C SER A 139 -5.06 -4.01 5.56
N SER A 140 -4.89 -3.84 6.88
CA SER A 140 -5.45 -4.76 7.86
C SER A 140 -6.96 -4.58 8.05
N THR A 141 -7.50 -3.39 7.75
CA THR A 141 -8.90 -3.02 7.93
C THR A 141 -9.58 -2.58 6.63
N GLY A 142 -8.81 -2.31 5.56
CA GLY A 142 -9.31 -1.81 4.28
C GLY A 142 -9.71 -0.33 4.30
N VAL A 143 -9.20 0.42 5.27
CA VAL A 143 -9.54 1.85 5.45
C VAL A 143 -8.63 2.72 4.59
N TYR A 144 -9.23 3.63 3.83
CA TYR A 144 -8.56 4.76 3.18
C TYR A 144 -8.60 5.97 4.10
N HIS A 145 -7.44 6.51 4.47
CA HIS A 145 -7.30 7.71 5.26
C HIS A 145 -7.34 8.98 4.40
N PRO A 146 -7.87 10.13 4.90
CA PRO A 146 -8.06 11.37 4.13
C PRO A 146 -6.74 12.14 3.95
N ILE A 147 -5.82 11.60 3.14
CA ILE A 147 -4.44 12.10 3.00
C ILE A 147 -4.39 13.57 2.55
N ARG A 148 -5.28 13.98 1.62
CA ARG A 148 -5.32 15.35 1.13
C ARG A 148 -5.65 16.34 2.23
N GLU A 149 -6.63 16.02 3.06
CA GLU A 149 -7.05 16.84 4.21
C GLU A 149 -5.95 16.87 5.28
N LEU A 150 -5.28 15.75 5.52
CA LEU A 150 -4.14 15.69 6.45
C LEU A 150 -2.97 16.55 5.96
N ALA A 151 -2.70 16.56 4.65
CA ALA A 151 -1.69 17.44 4.06
C ALA A 151 -2.02 18.92 4.26
N GLN A 152 -3.29 19.32 4.10
CA GLN A 152 -3.74 20.68 4.36
C GLN A 152 -3.59 21.10 5.83
N VAL A 153 -3.77 20.15 6.75
CA VAL A 153 -3.56 20.39 8.19
C VAL A 153 -2.06 20.56 8.49
N THR A 154 -1.22 19.64 8.02
CA THR A 154 0.23 19.69 8.29
C THR A 154 0.93 20.87 7.61
N ALA A 155 0.43 21.32 6.45
CA ALA A 155 0.97 22.49 5.74
C ALA A 155 0.95 23.77 6.58
N LYS A 156 0.03 23.88 7.57
CA LYS A 156 -0.09 25.02 8.48
C LYS A 156 0.90 24.97 9.65
N THR A 157 1.74 23.94 9.71
CA THR A 157 2.65 23.67 10.84
C THR A 157 4.07 23.42 10.38
N GLY A 158 5.02 23.31 11.33
CA GLY A 158 6.39 22.86 11.05
C GLY A 158 6.53 21.35 10.84
N ALA A 159 5.47 20.56 11.13
CA ALA A 159 5.50 19.11 11.00
C ALA A 159 5.41 18.66 9.53
N VAL A 160 6.13 17.60 9.17
CA VAL A 160 6.02 16.95 7.85
C VAL A 160 4.90 15.90 7.85
N LEU A 161 4.25 15.71 6.72
CA LEU A 161 3.34 14.57 6.50
C LEU A 161 4.10 13.40 5.87
N VAL A 162 4.19 12.30 6.59
CA VAL A 162 4.80 11.04 6.13
C VAL A 162 3.70 10.03 5.84
N VAL A 163 3.59 9.64 4.59
CA VAL A 163 2.52 8.74 4.10
C VAL A 163 3.09 7.39 3.68
N ASP A 164 2.67 6.35 4.39
CA ASP A 164 2.84 4.98 3.92
C ASP A 164 1.79 4.68 2.83
N ALA A 165 2.26 4.64 1.59
CA ALA A 165 1.46 4.32 0.41
C ALA A 165 1.78 2.90 -0.13
N ILE A 166 2.32 2.01 0.70
CA ILE A 166 2.73 0.66 0.27
C ILE A 166 1.58 -0.07 -0.43
N SER A 167 0.38 -0.01 0.11
CA SER A 167 -0.79 -0.65 -0.50
C SER A 167 -1.77 0.35 -1.16
N ALA A 168 -1.31 1.56 -1.48
CA ALA A 168 -2.10 2.61 -2.08
C ALA A 168 -1.52 3.11 -3.40
N LEU A 169 -0.21 3.34 -3.46
CA LEU A 169 0.46 3.86 -4.67
C LEU A 169 0.24 2.93 -5.86
N GLY A 170 -0.20 3.49 -6.97
CA GLY A 170 -0.55 2.74 -8.17
C GLY A 170 -1.93 2.06 -8.12
N ALA A 171 -2.68 2.16 -7.01
CA ALA A 171 -4.06 1.68 -6.93
C ALA A 171 -5.08 2.82 -6.78
N MET A 172 -4.63 3.99 -6.35
CA MET A 172 -5.47 5.19 -6.17
C MET A 172 -4.63 6.45 -6.32
N PRO A 173 -5.25 7.62 -6.61
CA PRO A 173 -4.54 8.89 -6.73
C PRO A 173 -3.83 9.29 -5.43
N LEU A 174 -2.54 9.61 -5.52
CA LEU A 174 -1.72 10.17 -4.45
C LEU A 174 -0.68 11.12 -5.06
N PRO A 175 -1.11 12.22 -5.73
CA PRO A 175 -0.19 13.16 -6.37
C PRO A 175 0.61 13.90 -5.29
N MET A 176 1.86 13.51 -5.10
CA MET A 176 2.70 13.94 -3.98
C MET A 176 2.82 15.46 -3.92
N ASP A 177 3.18 16.09 -5.04
CA ASP A 177 3.42 17.54 -5.07
C ASP A 177 2.11 18.32 -4.94
N ASP A 178 1.08 17.93 -5.68
CA ASP A 178 -0.20 18.65 -5.72
C ASP A 178 -0.94 18.62 -4.36
N TRP A 179 -0.81 17.51 -3.62
CA TRP A 179 -1.41 17.41 -2.29
C TRP A 179 -0.51 17.93 -1.19
N GLY A 180 0.77 18.18 -1.47
CA GLY A 180 1.74 18.65 -0.47
C GLY A 180 2.13 17.57 0.53
N ILE A 181 2.25 16.32 0.07
CA ILE A 181 2.78 15.23 0.88
C ILE A 181 4.29 15.42 1.02
N ASP A 182 4.79 15.46 2.26
CA ASP A 182 6.20 15.73 2.50
C ASP A 182 7.09 14.50 2.31
N VAL A 183 6.61 13.32 2.72
CA VAL A 183 7.31 12.04 2.49
C VAL A 183 6.30 11.00 2.05
N LEU A 184 6.54 10.42 0.88
CA LEU A 184 5.71 9.34 0.34
C LEU A 184 6.56 8.10 0.16
N LEU A 185 6.16 6.99 0.77
CA LEU A 185 6.88 5.73 0.67
C LEU A 185 6.01 4.60 0.13
N SER A 186 6.62 3.67 -0.59
CA SER A 186 5.94 2.51 -1.15
C SER A 186 6.86 1.30 -1.34
N ALA A 187 6.34 0.22 -1.92
CA ALA A 187 7.11 -0.99 -2.21
C ALA A 187 6.55 -1.75 -3.42
N GLY A 188 7.41 -2.48 -4.11
CA GLY A 188 7.10 -3.12 -5.39
C GLY A 188 6.10 -4.28 -5.34
N HIS A 189 5.98 -4.97 -4.21
CA HIS A 189 5.18 -6.20 -4.07
C HIS A 189 3.67 -5.98 -3.85
N LYS A 190 3.15 -4.84 -4.31
CA LYS A 190 1.75 -4.42 -4.22
C LYS A 190 1.21 -4.10 -5.62
N ALA A 191 0.69 -2.89 -5.83
CA ALA A 191 0.13 -2.51 -7.13
C ALA A 191 1.13 -2.66 -8.29
N LEU A 192 2.42 -2.48 -8.05
CA LEU A 192 3.47 -2.65 -9.06
C LEU A 192 3.73 -4.12 -9.48
N GLY A 193 3.13 -5.09 -8.82
CA GLY A 193 3.19 -6.50 -9.22
C GLY A 193 4.58 -7.15 -9.17
N LEU A 194 5.51 -6.62 -8.39
CA LEU A 194 6.85 -7.19 -8.23
C LEU A 194 6.91 -8.22 -7.08
N PRO A 195 7.86 -9.15 -7.09
CA PRO A 195 8.22 -9.89 -5.89
C PRO A 195 8.68 -8.95 -4.76
N PRO A 196 8.55 -9.35 -3.47
CA PRO A 196 9.13 -8.60 -2.35
C PRO A 196 10.65 -8.41 -2.50
N GLY A 197 11.18 -7.24 -2.11
CA GLY A 197 12.63 -6.98 -2.10
C GLY A 197 13.03 -5.61 -2.62
N ILE A 198 12.07 -4.77 -3.04
CA ILE A 198 12.33 -3.40 -3.49
C ILE A 198 11.31 -2.44 -2.87
N ALA A 199 11.77 -1.29 -2.41
CA ALA A 199 10.97 -0.25 -1.77
C ALA A 199 11.42 1.14 -2.20
N PHE A 200 10.58 2.15 -2.01
CA PHE A 200 10.75 3.50 -2.54
C PHE A 200 10.42 4.55 -1.50
N LEU A 201 11.07 5.72 -1.60
CA LEU A 201 10.80 6.88 -0.77
C LEU A 201 11.09 8.16 -1.55
N ALA A 202 10.14 9.09 -1.57
CA ALA A 202 10.34 10.46 -2.01
C ALA A 202 10.18 11.43 -0.83
N ALA A 203 10.92 12.54 -0.86
CA ALA A 203 10.90 13.54 0.19
C ALA A 203 10.87 14.96 -0.39
N SER A 204 9.99 15.82 0.17
CA SER A 204 9.88 17.24 -0.16
C SER A 204 11.08 18.05 0.33
N GLU A 205 11.25 19.26 -0.17
CA GLU A 205 12.27 20.19 0.35
C GLU A 205 12.11 20.48 1.85
N LYS A 206 10.85 20.49 2.35
CA LYS A 206 10.57 20.63 3.78
C LYS A 206 11.10 19.43 4.58
N ALA A 207 10.92 18.22 4.08
CA ALA A 207 11.46 17.01 4.70
C ALA A 207 12.99 16.97 4.62
N TRP A 208 13.60 17.40 3.51
CA TRP A 208 15.07 17.49 3.37
C TRP A 208 15.70 18.46 4.38
N LYS A 209 15.02 19.56 4.73
CA LYS A 209 15.48 20.47 5.81
C LYS A 209 15.49 19.77 7.18
N LEU A 210 14.52 18.90 7.47
CA LEU A 210 14.55 18.09 8.69
C LEU A 210 15.71 17.08 8.67
N ASN A 211 16.01 16.49 7.51
CA ASN A 211 17.11 15.54 7.35
C ASN A 211 18.47 16.14 7.77
N GLU A 212 18.70 17.45 7.53
CA GLU A 212 19.95 18.12 7.90
C GLU A 212 20.26 18.03 9.41
N SER A 213 19.22 17.93 10.22
CA SER A 213 19.33 17.90 11.67
C SER A 213 19.05 16.54 12.29
N ALA A 214 18.59 15.55 11.54
CA ALA A 214 18.28 14.21 12.02
C ALA A 214 19.55 13.45 12.45
N ASP A 215 19.52 12.82 13.62
CA ASP A 215 20.68 12.16 14.23
C ASP A 215 20.45 10.70 14.65
N LEU A 216 19.27 10.14 14.35
CA LEU A 216 19.02 8.73 14.62
C LEU A 216 20.01 7.82 13.88
N PRO A 217 20.48 6.72 14.50
CA PRO A 217 21.45 5.83 13.90
C PRO A 217 20.96 5.25 12.58
N ARG A 218 21.73 5.44 11.53
CA ARG A 218 21.46 4.88 10.20
C ARG A 218 22.75 4.69 9.42
N PHE A 219 22.85 3.64 8.66
CA PHE A 219 23.94 3.38 7.73
C PHE A 219 23.40 2.93 6.38
N TYR A 220 22.63 1.83 6.37
CA TYR A 220 22.05 1.28 5.15
C TYR A 220 20.95 2.18 4.59
N PHE A 221 20.11 2.76 5.45
CA PHE A 221 19.01 3.64 5.06
C PHE A 221 19.37 5.14 5.13
N ASP A 222 20.61 5.52 4.86
CA ASP A 222 21.02 6.92 4.71
C ASP A 222 20.51 7.46 3.36
N ILE A 223 19.40 8.21 3.39
CA ILE A 223 18.75 8.72 2.18
C ILE A 223 19.60 9.77 1.46
N LYS A 224 20.47 10.51 2.15
CA LYS A 224 21.37 11.48 1.54
C LYS A 224 22.40 10.77 0.66
N ARG A 225 23.03 9.72 1.21
CA ARG A 225 23.99 8.89 0.47
C ARG A 225 23.33 8.21 -0.73
N GLU A 226 22.11 7.68 -0.56
CA GLU A 226 21.37 7.09 -1.67
C GLU A 226 21.04 8.13 -2.74
N ARG A 227 20.55 9.31 -2.39
CA ARG A 227 20.25 10.37 -3.33
C ARG A 227 21.48 10.78 -4.15
N ASP A 228 22.63 10.98 -3.49
CA ASP A 228 23.87 11.39 -4.14
C ASP A 228 24.37 10.34 -5.16
N SER A 229 24.13 9.05 -4.87
CA SER A 229 24.44 7.95 -5.80
C SER A 229 23.41 7.84 -6.91
N GLN A 230 22.11 7.88 -6.57
CA GLN A 230 21.04 7.65 -7.54
C GLN A 230 20.90 8.80 -8.54
N ARG A 231 21.29 10.03 -8.20
CA ARG A 231 21.43 11.14 -9.16
C ARG A 231 22.45 10.87 -10.26
N LYS A 232 23.38 9.95 -10.04
CA LYS A 232 24.36 9.46 -11.02
C LYS A 232 23.91 8.16 -11.70
N ASN A 233 22.65 7.79 -11.57
CA ASN A 233 22.06 6.51 -12.02
C ASN A 233 22.75 5.28 -11.44
N GLN A 234 23.29 5.38 -10.24
CA GLN A 234 23.92 4.33 -9.47
C GLN A 234 23.24 4.21 -8.11
N THR A 235 23.55 3.18 -7.34
CA THR A 235 23.06 2.99 -5.96
C THR A 235 24.22 3.04 -4.98
N ALA A 236 23.96 3.46 -3.74
CA ALA A 236 25.00 3.48 -2.70
C ALA A 236 25.50 2.07 -2.34
N TRP A 237 24.61 1.11 -2.42
CA TRP A 237 24.85 -0.31 -2.13
C TRP A 237 24.48 -1.15 -3.36
N THR A 238 24.91 -2.43 -3.39
CA THR A 238 24.52 -3.35 -4.47
C THR A 238 23.00 -3.50 -4.49
N PRO A 239 22.32 -3.13 -5.59
CA PRO A 239 20.87 -3.17 -5.70
C PRO A 239 20.34 -4.58 -5.98
N ALA A 240 19.04 -4.76 -5.83
CA ALA A 240 18.32 -5.94 -6.31
C ALA A 240 18.12 -5.86 -7.84
N ILE A 241 19.16 -6.13 -8.62
CA ILE A 241 19.24 -5.86 -10.07
C ILE A 241 18.03 -6.41 -10.83
N ALA A 242 17.68 -7.68 -10.62
CA ALA A 242 16.53 -8.28 -11.30
C ALA A 242 15.21 -7.56 -10.96
N LEU A 243 15.04 -7.09 -9.71
CA LEU A 243 13.85 -6.33 -9.32
C LEU A 243 13.84 -4.92 -9.92
N VAL A 244 15.01 -4.30 -10.14
CA VAL A 244 15.13 -3.02 -10.85
C VAL A 244 14.72 -3.19 -12.32
N GLU A 245 15.16 -4.28 -12.96
CA GLU A 245 14.74 -4.64 -14.32
C GLU A 245 13.23 -4.90 -14.41
N GLY A 246 12.67 -5.63 -13.43
CA GLY A 246 11.23 -5.85 -13.34
C GLY A 246 10.45 -4.56 -13.07
N LEU A 247 11.03 -3.62 -12.32
CA LEU A 247 10.42 -2.32 -12.04
C LEU A 247 10.36 -1.44 -13.29
N ASP A 248 11.42 -1.43 -14.11
CA ASP A 248 11.43 -0.77 -15.43
C ASP A 248 10.25 -1.25 -16.28
N GLU A 249 10.04 -2.56 -16.35
CA GLU A 249 8.95 -3.18 -17.09
C GLU A 249 7.58 -2.86 -16.47
N SER A 250 7.46 -2.90 -15.14
CA SER A 250 6.23 -2.55 -14.43
C SER A 250 5.82 -1.11 -14.72
N LEU A 251 6.75 -0.17 -14.64
CA LEU A 251 6.49 1.24 -14.94
C LEU A 251 6.12 1.47 -16.42
N ALA A 252 6.69 0.69 -17.34
CA ALA A 252 6.27 0.69 -18.75
C ALA A 252 4.81 0.24 -18.91
N MET A 253 4.39 -0.85 -18.24
CA MET A 253 2.99 -1.31 -18.23
C MET A 253 2.04 -0.24 -17.66
N PHE A 254 2.43 0.44 -16.58
CA PHE A 254 1.64 1.55 -16.01
C PHE A 254 1.49 2.72 -16.99
N ARG A 255 2.55 3.04 -17.75
CA ARG A 255 2.50 4.10 -18.78
C ARG A 255 1.64 3.69 -19.97
N GLU A 256 1.68 2.43 -20.40
CA GLU A 256 0.84 1.86 -21.47
C GLU A 256 -0.65 1.95 -21.12
N GLU A 257 -1.01 1.62 -19.87
CA GLU A 257 -2.40 1.72 -19.40
C GLU A 257 -2.80 3.19 -19.11
N GLY A 258 -1.88 4.00 -18.59
CA GLY A 258 -2.11 5.37 -18.11
C GLY A 258 -2.69 5.41 -16.68
N LEU A 259 -2.21 6.34 -15.83
CA LEU A 259 -2.56 6.39 -14.40
C LEU A 259 -4.07 6.48 -14.16
N GLU A 260 -4.78 7.32 -14.91
CA GLU A 260 -6.22 7.48 -14.75
C GLU A 260 -6.97 6.17 -15.05
N ASN A 261 -6.56 5.44 -16.07
CA ASN A 261 -7.15 4.14 -16.40
C ASN A 261 -6.81 3.09 -15.33
N VAL A 262 -5.59 3.09 -14.81
CA VAL A 262 -5.19 2.23 -13.70
C VAL A 262 -6.06 2.49 -12.48
N PHE A 263 -6.27 3.74 -12.09
CA PHE A 263 -7.14 4.10 -10.97
C PHE A 263 -8.60 3.72 -11.24
N ALA A 264 -9.11 4.01 -12.44
CA ALA A 264 -10.46 3.63 -12.85
C ALA A 264 -10.69 2.12 -12.80
N ARG A 265 -9.69 1.32 -13.23
CA ARG A 265 -9.75 -0.15 -13.16
C ARG A 265 -9.86 -0.63 -11.71
N HIS A 266 -9.03 -0.10 -10.81
CA HIS A 266 -9.07 -0.45 -9.39
C HIS A 266 -10.42 -0.10 -8.75
N GLU A 267 -10.94 1.10 -9.01
CA GLU A 267 -12.26 1.53 -8.49
C GLU A 267 -13.39 0.69 -9.07
N ARG A 268 -13.34 0.33 -10.36
CA ARG A 268 -14.33 -0.55 -11.00
C ARG A 268 -14.36 -1.92 -10.33
N MET A 269 -13.19 -2.54 -10.11
CA MET A 269 -13.10 -3.82 -9.40
C MET A 269 -13.58 -3.71 -7.94
N ALA A 270 -13.24 -2.62 -7.26
CA ALA A 270 -13.67 -2.36 -5.89
C ALA A 270 -15.19 -2.25 -5.79
N ARG A 271 -15.84 -1.50 -6.70
CA ARG A 271 -17.30 -1.39 -6.75
C ARG A 271 -17.96 -2.74 -6.97
N ALA A 272 -17.49 -3.51 -7.94
CA ALA A 272 -18.03 -4.84 -8.24
C ALA A 272 -17.86 -5.82 -7.06
N ALA A 273 -16.69 -5.83 -6.41
CA ALA A 273 -16.46 -6.66 -5.22
C ALA A 273 -17.40 -6.28 -4.06
N ARG A 274 -17.58 -4.98 -3.81
CA ARG A 274 -18.49 -4.47 -2.78
C ARG A 274 -19.96 -4.82 -3.09
N ALA A 275 -20.40 -4.55 -4.34
CA ALA A 275 -21.74 -4.87 -4.79
C ALA A 275 -22.03 -6.38 -4.66
N GLY A 276 -21.08 -7.24 -5.06
CA GLY A 276 -21.19 -8.68 -4.90
C GLY A 276 -21.35 -9.12 -3.45
N MET A 277 -20.55 -8.56 -2.54
CA MET A 277 -20.64 -8.92 -1.11
C MET A 277 -21.95 -8.42 -0.48
N GLN A 278 -22.38 -7.20 -0.80
CA GLN A 278 -23.64 -6.64 -0.31
C GLN A 278 -24.87 -7.40 -0.81
N ALA A 279 -24.86 -7.86 -2.08
CA ALA A 279 -25.91 -8.70 -2.63
C ALA A 279 -26.04 -10.07 -1.95
N LEU A 280 -24.97 -10.55 -1.29
CA LEU A 280 -24.99 -11.74 -0.43
C LEU A 280 -25.48 -11.43 0.99
N GLY A 281 -25.90 -10.20 1.28
CA GLY A 281 -26.30 -9.76 2.62
C GLY A 281 -25.13 -9.51 3.57
N LEU A 282 -23.89 -9.42 3.05
CA LEU A 282 -22.69 -9.21 3.86
C LEU A 282 -22.44 -7.72 4.11
N THR A 283 -21.90 -7.41 5.27
CA THR A 283 -21.57 -6.04 5.67
C THR A 283 -20.10 -5.74 5.42
N LEU A 284 -19.82 -4.57 4.82
CA LEU A 284 -18.46 -4.05 4.67
C LEU A 284 -17.93 -3.62 6.05
N TYR A 285 -16.70 -3.99 6.35
CA TYR A 285 -16.08 -3.65 7.64
C TYR A 285 -15.60 -2.19 7.67
N SER A 286 -14.94 -1.73 6.60
CA SER A 286 -14.43 -0.37 6.51
C SER A 286 -15.54 0.65 6.31
N LYS A 287 -15.48 1.78 7.08
CA LYS A 287 -16.34 2.96 6.91
C LYS A 287 -15.81 3.96 5.88
N SER A 288 -14.56 3.76 5.43
CA SER A 288 -13.92 4.48 4.33
C SER A 288 -13.20 3.45 3.44
N PRO A 289 -13.94 2.68 2.62
CA PRO A 289 -13.38 1.55 1.89
C PRO A 289 -12.44 2.02 0.78
N SER A 290 -11.25 1.42 0.75
CA SER A 290 -10.18 1.72 -0.19
C SER A 290 -10.44 1.11 -1.59
N PRO A 291 -10.01 1.77 -2.68
CA PRO A 291 -9.96 1.14 -4.02
C PRO A 291 -9.01 -0.07 -4.11
N ALA A 292 -8.09 -0.25 -3.17
CA ALA A 292 -7.11 -1.33 -3.20
C ALA A 292 -7.66 -2.68 -2.72
N MET A 293 -8.68 -2.67 -1.85
CA MET A 293 -9.25 -3.88 -1.28
C MET A 293 -10.64 -3.67 -0.71
N THR A 294 -11.40 -4.75 -0.62
CA THR A 294 -12.68 -4.83 0.08
C THR A 294 -12.54 -5.72 1.32
N THR A 295 -12.90 -5.18 2.48
CA THR A 295 -12.91 -5.91 3.76
C THR A 295 -14.33 -6.14 4.19
N VAL A 296 -14.66 -7.41 4.51
CA VAL A 296 -16.02 -7.88 4.71
C VAL A 296 -16.12 -8.58 6.05
N LEU A 297 -17.17 -8.31 6.82
CA LEU A 297 -17.54 -9.10 7.99
C LEU A 297 -18.02 -10.50 7.55
N ALA A 298 -17.49 -11.53 8.18
CA ALA A 298 -18.05 -12.87 8.01
C ALA A 298 -19.47 -12.91 8.58
N PRO A 299 -20.40 -13.62 7.93
CA PRO A 299 -21.77 -13.72 8.45
C PRO A 299 -21.80 -14.53 9.75
N ASP A 300 -22.86 -14.35 10.53
CA ASP A 300 -23.06 -15.06 11.79
C ASP A 300 -22.90 -16.57 11.61
N GLY A 301 -22.20 -17.19 12.54
CA GLY A 301 -21.90 -18.62 12.53
C GLY A 301 -20.73 -19.04 11.65
N VAL A 302 -20.12 -18.14 10.86
CA VAL A 302 -18.96 -18.42 10.01
C VAL A 302 -17.71 -17.73 10.56
N ASP A 303 -16.71 -18.53 10.91
CA ASP A 303 -15.37 -18.05 11.22
C ASP A 303 -14.60 -17.73 9.93
N SER A 304 -14.14 -16.48 9.76
CA SER A 304 -13.43 -16.05 8.56
C SER A 304 -12.14 -16.80 8.31
N GLU A 305 -11.44 -17.29 9.36
CA GLU A 305 -10.22 -18.09 9.21
C GLU A 305 -10.55 -19.49 8.63
N LYS A 306 -11.71 -20.06 9.03
CA LYS A 306 -12.20 -21.31 8.42
C LYS A 306 -12.59 -21.07 6.96
N LEU A 307 -13.26 -19.96 6.65
CA LEU A 307 -13.63 -19.60 5.28
C LEU A 307 -12.39 -19.49 4.39
N VAL A 308 -11.38 -18.68 4.74
CA VAL A 308 -10.20 -18.49 3.88
C VAL A 308 -9.39 -19.78 3.71
N LYS A 309 -9.32 -20.64 4.73
CA LYS A 309 -8.70 -21.97 4.63
C LYS A 309 -9.49 -22.89 3.70
N HIS A 310 -10.84 -22.88 3.81
CA HIS A 310 -11.72 -23.67 2.96
C HIS A 310 -11.60 -23.25 1.49
N LEU A 311 -11.65 -21.95 1.19
CA LEU A 311 -11.48 -21.40 -0.16
C LEU A 311 -10.17 -21.86 -0.80
N PHE A 312 -9.08 -21.81 -0.06
CA PHE A 312 -7.79 -22.28 -0.57
C PHE A 312 -7.80 -23.80 -0.78
N LYS A 313 -8.25 -24.55 0.21
CA LYS A 313 -8.26 -26.03 0.17
C LYS A 313 -9.18 -26.57 -0.92
N GLN A 314 -10.37 -26.02 -1.10
CA GLN A 314 -11.36 -26.53 -2.05
C GLN A 314 -11.19 -25.92 -3.44
N TYR A 315 -10.98 -24.61 -3.54
CA TYR A 315 -11.06 -23.89 -4.80
C TYR A 315 -9.73 -23.31 -5.26
N GLY A 316 -8.65 -23.40 -4.47
CA GLY A 316 -7.35 -22.83 -4.81
C GLY A 316 -7.32 -21.30 -4.73
N VAL A 317 -8.33 -20.67 -4.15
CA VAL A 317 -8.44 -19.21 -4.00
C VAL A 317 -7.82 -18.80 -2.67
N LYS A 318 -6.71 -18.08 -2.70
CA LYS A 318 -5.97 -17.62 -1.52
C LYS A 318 -6.39 -16.20 -1.17
N LEU A 319 -7.22 -16.08 -0.14
CA LEU A 319 -7.55 -14.83 0.55
C LEU A 319 -6.81 -14.76 1.90
N VAL A 320 -7.00 -13.66 2.61
CA VAL A 320 -6.54 -13.48 4.00
C VAL A 320 -7.70 -13.09 4.91
N GLY A 321 -7.66 -13.59 6.13
CA GLY A 321 -8.59 -13.22 7.21
C GLY A 321 -8.19 -11.94 7.91
N GLY A 322 -8.82 -11.67 9.05
CA GLY A 322 -8.48 -10.58 9.95
C GLY A 322 -7.20 -10.84 10.73
N GLN A 323 -6.70 -9.80 11.36
CA GLN A 323 -5.55 -9.85 12.27
C GLN A 323 -5.99 -9.33 13.65
N ASP A 324 -5.32 -9.78 14.71
CA ASP A 324 -5.54 -9.31 16.09
C ASP A 324 -7.04 -9.18 16.46
N ALA A 325 -7.55 -7.99 16.72
CA ALA A 325 -8.95 -7.73 17.11
C ALA A 325 -10.00 -8.15 16.05
N ALA A 326 -9.60 -8.22 14.77
CA ALA A 326 -10.46 -8.61 13.65
C ALA A 326 -10.32 -10.09 13.24
N LYS A 327 -9.44 -10.86 13.93
CA LYS A 327 -9.21 -12.28 13.64
C LYS A 327 -10.50 -13.09 13.81
N GLY A 328 -10.81 -13.96 12.85
CA GLY A 328 -12.02 -14.76 12.81
C GLY A 328 -13.28 -13.99 12.42
N LYS A 329 -13.23 -12.63 12.38
CA LYS A 329 -14.39 -11.77 12.13
C LYS A 329 -14.50 -11.27 10.70
N ILE A 330 -13.36 -10.99 10.04
CA ILE A 330 -13.33 -10.41 8.70
C ILE A 330 -12.51 -11.24 7.73
N PHE A 331 -12.80 -11.10 6.45
CA PHE A 331 -11.94 -11.52 5.35
C PHE A 331 -11.74 -10.37 4.37
N ARG A 332 -10.63 -10.45 3.60
CA ARG A 332 -10.19 -9.36 2.73
C ARG A 332 -10.04 -9.85 1.30
N ILE A 333 -10.65 -9.11 0.38
CA ILE A 333 -10.57 -9.33 -1.06
C ILE A 333 -9.66 -8.25 -1.62
N ALA A 334 -8.49 -8.63 -2.12
CA ALA A 334 -7.61 -7.68 -2.78
C ALA A 334 -8.00 -7.52 -4.24
N HIS A 335 -7.95 -6.29 -4.71
CA HIS A 335 -8.08 -5.94 -6.12
C HIS A 335 -7.02 -4.93 -6.57
N LEU A 336 -5.95 -4.74 -5.76
CA LEU A 336 -4.78 -3.93 -6.14
C LEU A 336 -3.76 -4.76 -6.93
N GLY A 337 -3.24 -4.19 -8.00
CA GLY A 337 -2.19 -4.79 -8.81
C GLY A 337 -2.70 -5.41 -10.12
N TYR A 338 -2.15 -6.55 -10.47
CA TYR A 338 -2.43 -7.23 -11.74
C TYR A 338 -3.66 -8.12 -11.62
N PHE A 339 -4.83 -7.47 -11.57
CA PHE A 339 -6.14 -8.12 -11.58
C PHE A 339 -7.05 -7.47 -12.62
N ASP A 340 -8.01 -8.26 -13.09
CA ASP A 340 -9.06 -7.85 -14.00
C ASP A 340 -10.47 -8.19 -13.47
N ASP A 341 -11.48 -7.88 -14.28
CA ASP A 341 -12.89 -8.11 -13.96
C ASP A 341 -13.18 -9.61 -13.75
N PHE A 342 -12.54 -10.49 -14.51
CA PHE A 342 -12.74 -11.95 -14.39
C PHE A 342 -12.13 -12.51 -13.13
N ASP A 343 -11.00 -11.98 -12.65
CA ASP A 343 -10.45 -12.34 -11.35
C ASP A 343 -11.44 -12.03 -10.22
N MET A 344 -12.14 -10.90 -10.32
CA MET A 344 -13.17 -10.53 -9.34
C MET A 344 -14.37 -11.46 -9.40
N LEU A 345 -14.84 -11.82 -10.59
CA LEU A 345 -15.94 -12.80 -10.73
C LEU A 345 -15.55 -14.16 -10.16
N VAL A 346 -14.31 -14.61 -10.40
CA VAL A 346 -13.81 -15.87 -9.84
C VAL A 346 -13.77 -15.84 -8.31
N VAL A 347 -13.28 -14.75 -7.70
CA VAL A 347 -13.19 -14.69 -6.23
C VAL A 347 -14.58 -14.58 -5.59
N ILE A 348 -15.50 -13.81 -6.18
CA ILE A 348 -16.88 -13.67 -5.68
C ILE A 348 -17.59 -15.01 -5.74
N GLY A 349 -17.51 -15.73 -6.87
CA GLY A 349 -18.12 -17.05 -7.01
C GLY A 349 -17.50 -18.10 -6.06
N ALA A 350 -16.19 -18.00 -5.80
CA ALA A 350 -15.55 -18.86 -4.80
C ALA A 350 -16.05 -18.56 -3.38
N ILE A 351 -16.21 -17.27 -3.03
CA ILE A 351 -16.73 -16.85 -1.72
C ILE A 351 -18.17 -17.33 -1.53
N GLU A 352 -19.04 -17.16 -2.51
CA GLU A 352 -20.43 -17.69 -2.47
C GLU A 352 -20.42 -19.19 -2.15
N ARG A 353 -19.67 -19.97 -2.92
CA ARG A 353 -19.59 -21.42 -2.72
C ARG A 353 -19.03 -21.77 -1.35
N GLY A 354 -17.95 -21.08 -0.93
CA GLY A 354 -17.32 -21.33 0.37
C GLY A 354 -18.23 -21.00 1.54
N LEU A 355 -18.99 -19.93 1.45
CA LEU A 355 -20.01 -19.58 2.45
C LEU A 355 -21.13 -20.60 2.50
N HIS A 356 -21.64 -21.03 1.35
CA HIS A 356 -22.66 -22.08 1.24
C HIS A 356 -22.16 -23.41 1.84
N ASP A 357 -20.93 -23.84 1.50
CA ASP A 357 -20.32 -25.07 2.02
C ASP A 357 -20.17 -25.04 3.55
N LEU A 358 -20.00 -23.85 4.14
CA LEU A 358 -19.89 -23.64 5.58
C LEU A 358 -21.26 -23.42 6.26
N GLY A 359 -22.36 -23.57 5.52
CA GLY A 359 -23.72 -23.50 6.04
C GLY A 359 -24.29 -22.08 6.18
N ALA A 360 -23.65 -21.06 5.60
CA ALA A 360 -24.20 -19.71 5.59
C ALA A 360 -25.49 -19.65 4.72
N ARG A 361 -26.47 -18.91 5.19
CA ARG A 361 -27.73 -18.67 4.44
C ARG A 361 -27.51 -17.56 3.43
N ILE A 362 -27.06 -17.92 2.21
CA ILE A 362 -26.85 -17.02 1.09
C ILE A 362 -27.58 -17.54 -0.15
N GLN A 363 -27.91 -16.62 -1.06
CA GLN A 363 -28.43 -16.98 -2.38
C GLN A 363 -27.26 -17.13 -3.36
N LEU A 364 -27.00 -18.37 -3.82
CA LEU A 364 -25.97 -18.63 -4.83
C LEU A 364 -26.28 -17.89 -6.12
N GLY A 365 -25.25 -17.27 -6.71
CA GLY A 365 -25.34 -16.48 -7.94
C GLY A 365 -25.68 -15.01 -7.70
N ALA A 366 -26.18 -14.61 -6.53
CA ALA A 366 -26.60 -13.23 -6.27
C ALA A 366 -25.41 -12.24 -6.31
N GLY A 367 -24.32 -12.60 -5.67
CA GLY A 367 -23.10 -11.76 -5.68
C GLY A 367 -22.43 -11.69 -7.04
N LEU A 368 -22.40 -12.82 -7.78
CA LEU A 368 -21.90 -12.84 -9.16
C LEU A 368 -22.74 -11.96 -10.09
N ALA A 369 -24.07 -12.04 -10.00
CA ALA A 369 -24.96 -11.22 -10.79
C ALA A 369 -24.77 -9.72 -10.50
N ALA A 370 -24.71 -9.35 -9.22
CA ALA A 370 -24.48 -7.97 -8.81
C ALA A 370 -23.13 -7.42 -9.31
N ALA A 371 -22.07 -8.22 -9.21
CA ALA A 371 -20.75 -7.84 -9.73
C ALA A 371 -20.77 -7.65 -11.25
N GLN A 372 -21.42 -8.55 -12.01
CA GLN A 372 -21.55 -8.41 -13.47
C GLN A 372 -22.35 -7.16 -13.86
N HIS A 373 -23.44 -6.85 -13.15
CA HIS A 373 -24.19 -5.61 -13.38
C HIS A 373 -23.33 -4.37 -13.10
N SER A 374 -22.54 -4.39 -12.02
CA SER A 374 -21.60 -3.30 -11.72
C SER A 374 -20.55 -3.10 -12.81
N PHE A 375 -20.01 -4.18 -13.39
CA PHE A 375 -19.07 -4.11 -14.53
C PHE A 375 -19.73 -3.62 -15.83
N ALA A 376 -21.01 -3.96 -16.06
CA ALA A 376 -21.76 -3.54 -17.25
C ALA A 376 -22.21 -2.07 -17.20
N GLY A 377 -21.86 -1.30 -16.15
CA GLY A 377 -22.23 0.10 -16.03
C GLY A 377 -23.59 0.35 -15.40
N GLY A 378 -24.20 -0.67 -14.80
CA GLY A 378 -25.46 -0.57 -14.03
C GLY A 378 -25.15 -0.26 -12.56
N GLY A 379 -24.93 1.00 -12.23
CA GLY A 379 -24.76 1.47 -10.86
C GLY A 379 -24.98 2.95 -10.74
#